data_512da84a678d66e01c0269823147cfde
#
_entry.id   512da84a678d66e01c0269823147cfde
#
_cell.length_a   1.000
_cell.length_b   1.000
_cell.length_c   1.000
_cell.angle_alpha   90.00
_cell.angle_beta   90.00
_cell.angle_gamma   90.00
#
_symmetry.space_group_name_H-M   'P 1'
#
loop_
_entity.id
_entity.type
_entity.pdbx_description
1 polymer ?
#
loop_
_entity_poly.entity_id
_entity_poly.type
_entity_poly.pdbx_seq_one_letter_code
_entity_poly.pdbx_strand_id
1 'polypeptide(L)'
;MTDWPYPRWIAHRGAGRLAPENTLAAFRLGAAHGFRMFECDAKLSADGVPFLLHDATLERTSNGRGVAGDLPWAALSQLDAGGWHSRRYAGEPLASLEGLIRFCLANRHALNIEIKPTPGTERRTGEVVANHAARLWTDATQPPPFLTSFAPDALRGALAAQPGLPRGLLLDTLPAGWLATALALGCVAVV
;
A
#
# COMPACT_ATOMS: atom_id res chain seq x y z
N MET A 1 -6.18 22.83 -14.87
CA MET A 1 -5.33 21.98 -14.04
C MET A 1 -6.25 21.40 -12.99
N THR A 2 -6.38 20.08 -12.90
CA THR A 2 -7.14 19.45 -11.81
C THR A 2 -6.37 19.72 -10.52
N ASP A 3 -7.04 20.34 -9.52
CA ASP A 3 -6.44 20.56 -8.22
C ASP A 3 -6.02 19.20 -7.62
N TRP A 4 -4.74 19.10 -7.26
CA TRP A 4 -4.21 17.91 -6.59
C TRP A 4 -4.75 17.85 -5.15
N PRO A 5 -5.66 16.91 -4.80
CA PRO A 5 -6.38 16.97 -3.54
C PRO A 5 -5.57 16.42 -2.35
N TYR A 6 -4.36 15.93 -2.58
CA TYR A 6 -3.56 15.27 -1.58
C TYR A 6 -2.50 16.20 -0.98
N PRO A 7 -2.08 15.95 0.29
CA PRO A 7 -0.95 16.64 0.89
C PRO A 7 0.33 16.53 0.05
N ARG A 8 1.17 17.57 0.11
CA ARG A 8 2.45 17.62 -0.61
C ARG A 8 3.45 16.56 -0.10
N TRP A 9 3.42 16.26 1.18
CA TRP A 9 4.37 15.36 1.83
C TRP A 9 3.68 14.04 2.19
N ILE A 10 4.29 12.94 1.77
CA ILE A 10 3.80 11.59 2.00
C ILE A 10 4.83 10.88 2.88
N ALA A 11 4.41 10.32 4.01
CA ALA A 11 5.28 9.52 4.85
C ALA A 11 5.40 8.10 4.28
N HIS A 12 6.58 7.77 3.79
CA HIS A 12 6.90 6.50 3.15
C HIS A 12 6.84 5.34 4.17
N ARG A 13 6.00 4.36 3.92
CA ARG A 13 5.75 3.17 4.77
C ARG A 13 5.43 3.52 6.24
N GLY A 14 4.82 4.69 6.46
CA GLY A 14 4.41 5.18 7.77
C GLY A 14 5.34 6.21 8.39
N ALA A 15 6.57 5.88 8.72
CA ALA A 15 7.54 6.79 9.35
C ALA A 15 8.97 6.65 8.77
N GLY A 16 9.11 6.12 7.56
CA GLY A 16 10.40 5.84 6.95
C GLY A 16 11.24 4.91 7.84
N ARG A 17 12.43 5.38 8.23
CA ARG A 17 13.39 4.58 9.05
C ARG A 17 13.21 4.75 10.58
N LEU A 18 12.25 5.56 11.03
CA LEU A 18 12.07 5.87 12.45
C LEU A 18 11.27 4.80 13.20
N ALA A 19 10.56 3.95 12.48
CA ALA A 19 9.78 2.84 13.02
C ALA A 19 9.75 1.68 12.01
N PRO A 20 9.34 0.46 12.42
CA PRO A 20 9.26 -0.68 11.50
C PRO A 20 8.27 -0.39 10.37
N GLU A 21 8.78 -0.39 9.13
CA GLU A 21 8.01 -0.06 7.93
C GLU A 21 6.72 -0.88 7.80
N ASN A 22 5.67 -0.28 7.23
CA ASN A 22 4.39 -0.95 6.95
C ASN A 22 3.66 -1.52 8.18
N THR A 23 3.95 -1.01 9.39
CA THR A 23 3.24 -1.39 10.62
C THR A 23 2.35 -0.26 11.13
N LEU A 24 1.31 -0.57 11.91
CA LEU A 24 0.48 0.47 12.52
C LEU A 24 1.27 1.35 13.48
N ALA A 25 2.30 0.83 14.13
CA ALA A 25 3.22 1.62 14.95
C ALA A 25 3.93 2.71 14.13
N ALA A 26 4.37 2.39 12.90
CA ALA A 26 5.00 3.38 12.00
C ALA A 26 4.02 4.48 11.58
N PHE A 27 2.80 4.12 11.20
CA PHE A 27 1.78 5.10 10.80
C PHE A 27 1.38 6.01 11.96
N ARG A 28 1.24 5.49 13.18
CA ARG A 28 1.01 6.29 14.39
C ARG A 28 2.16 7.26 14.67
N LEU A 29 3.40 6.81 14.51
CA LEU A 29 4.57 7.67 14.69
C LEU A 29 4.61 8.78 13.64
N GLY A 30 4.38 8.46 12.36
CA GLY A 30 4.30 9.46 11.29
C GLY A 30 3.20 10.49 11.54
N ALA A 31 2.03 10.07 12.02
CA ALA A 31 0.95 10.98 12.42
C ALA A 31 1.36 11.90 13.59
N ALA A 32 2.08 11.37 14.58
CA ALA A 32 2.62 12.16 15.70
C ALA A 32 3.66 13.20 15.24
N HIS A 33 4.37 12.93 14.14
CA HIS A 33 5.26 13.89 13.48
C HIS A 33 4.53 14.88 12.54
N GLY A 34 3.20 14.85 12.49
CA GLY A 34 2.40 15.81 11.75
C GLY A 34 2.13 15.47 10.28
N PHE A 35 2.55 14.28 9.80
CA PHE A 35 2.20 13.84 8.45
C PHE A 35 0.68 13.65 8.32
N ARG A 36 0.14 14.04 7.16
CA ARG A 36 -1.29 13.96 6.84
C ARG A 36 -1.58 13.02 5.68
N MET A 37 -0.57 12.47 5.05
CA MET A 37 -0.67 11.46 4.02
C MET A 37 0.40 10.40 4.25
N PHE A 38 0.01 9.15 4.07
CA PHE A 38 0.87 7.99 4.19
C PHE A 38 0.94 7.22 2.88
N GLU A 39 2.04 6.55 2.69
CA GLU A 39 2.20 5.53 1.66
C GLU A 39 2.39 4.18 2.33
N CYS A 40 1.91 3.12 1.70
CA CYS A 40 2.08 1.74 2.13
C CYS A 40 2.20 0.78 0.93
N ASP A 41 2.86 -0.35 1.15
CA ASP A 41 3.00 -1.43 0.17
C ASP A 41 1.94 -2.52 0.43
N ALA A 42 0.97 -2.69 -0.46
CA ALA A 42 -0.11 -3.68 -0.33
C ALA A 42 0.14 -4.92 -1.18
N LYS A 43 0.00 -6.08 -0.57
CA LYS A 43 0.20 -7.41 -1.13
C LYS A 43 -0.98 -8.32 -0.78
N LEU A 44 -1.13 -9.46 -1.46
CA LEU A 44 -2.15 -10.46 -1.12
C LEU A 44 -1.53 -11.67 -0.42
N SER A 45 -2.20 -12.17 0.61
CA SER A 45 -2.00 -13.50 1.17
C SER A 45 -2.51 -14.59 0.23
N ALA A 46 -2.19 -15.84 0.50
CA ALA A 46 -2.64 -17.00 -0.29
C ALA A 46 -4.18 -17.08 -0.37
N ASP A 47 -4.87 -16.70 0.69
CA ASP A 47 -6.35 -16.64 0.78
C ASP A 47 -6.95 -15.29 0.33
N GLY A 48 -6.11 -14.41 -0.26
CA GLY A 48 -6.54 -13.18 -0.93
C GLY A 48 -6.84 -12.00 0.00
N VAL A 49 -6.34 -12.02 1.23
CA VAL A 49 -6.47 -10.88 2.16
C VAL A 49 -5.36 -9.85 1.87
N PRO A 50 -5.69 -8.56 1.62
CA PRO A 50 -4.69 -7.51 1.44
C PRO A 50 -4.00 -7.18 2.77
N PHE A 51 -2.65 -7.23 2.76
CA PHE A 51 -1.81 -6.91 3.90
C PHE A 51 -0.59 -6.09 3.49
N LEU A 52 0.15 -5.55 4.46
CA LEU A 52 1.23 -4.61 4.19
C LEU A 52 2.60 -5.29 4.29
N LEU A 53 3.33 -5.30 3.19
CA LEU A 53 4.71 -5.78 3.11
C LEU A 53 5.35 -5.33 1.80
N HIS A 54 6.57 -4.79 1.85
CA HIS A 54 7.28 -4.37 0.64
C HIS A 54 7.83 -5.56 -0.16
N ASP A 55 8.63 -6.41 0.46
CA ASP A 55 9.35 -7.49 -0.21
C ASP A 55 8.42 -8.65 -0.61
N ALA A 56 8.85 -9.48 -1.53
CA ALA A 56 8.15 -10.72 -1.85
C ALA A 56 8.22 -11.72 -0.70
N THR A 57 9.29 -11.66 0.10
CA THR A 57 9.59 -12.60 1.19
C THR A 57 9.55 -11.93 2.56
N LEU A 58 9.48 -12.73 3.62
CA LEU A 58 9.21 -12.29 4.99
C LEU A 58 10.46 -11.92 5.79
N GLU A 59 11.64 -12.37 5.37
CA GLU A 59 12.87 -12.43 6.19
C GLU A 59 13.38 -11.07 6.65
N ARG A 60 13.28 -10.03 5.80
CA ARG A 60 13.89 -8.72 6.10
C ARG A 60 13.17 -7.96 7.20
N THR A 61 11.83 -8.03 7.21
CA THR A 61 11.00 -7.18 8.07
C THR A 61 10.04 -7.95 8.96
N SER A 62 10.30 -9.26 9.17
CA SER A 62 9.53 -10.06 10.13
C SER A 62 10.37 -11.23 10.67
N ASN A 63 9.81 -11.94 11.64
CA ASN A 63 10.36 -13.22 12.11
C ASN A 63 9.93 -14.43 11.26
N GLY A 64 9.14 -14.18 10.18
CA GLY A 64 8.71 -15.21 9.23
C GLY A 64 9.77 -15.54 8.19
N ARG A 65 9.49 -16.56 7.35
CA ARG A 65 10.37 -17.03 6.27
C ARG A 65 9.54 -17.40 5.04
N GLY A 66 10.15 -17.26 3.87
CA GLY A 66 9.57 -17.65 2.57
C GLY A 66 8.72 -16.58 1.93
N VAL A 67 8.06 -16.94 0.84
CA VAL A 67 7.22 -16.02 0.05
C VAL A 67 5.95 -15.70 0.82
N ALA A 68 5.73 -14.42 1.09
CA ALA A 68 4.59 -13.97 1.89
C ALA A 68 3.24 -14.33 1.26
N GLY A 69 3.14 -14.24 -0.07
CA GLY A 69 1.91 -14.57 -0.81
C GLY A 69 1.51 -16.05 -0.78
N ASP A 70 2.40 -16.94 -0.32
CA ASP A 70 2.12 -18.37 -0.19
C ASP A 70 1.45 -18.75 1.13
N LEU A 71 1.40 -17.82 2.09
CA LEU A 71 0.83 -18.06 3.42
C LEU A 71 -0.56 -17.44 3.56
N PRO A 72 -1.48 -18.10 4.28
CA PRO A 72 -2.79 -17.54 4.60
C PRO A 72 -2.65 -16.41 5.62
N TRP A 73 -3.60 -15.46 5.59
CA TRP A 73 -3.59 -14.31 6.50
C TRP A 73 -3.55 -14.72 7.99
N ALA A 74 -4.22 -15.79 8.35
CA ALA A 74 -4.20 -16.31 9.72
C ALA A 74 -2.78 -16.63 10.24
N ALA A 75 -1.88 -17.08 9.36
CA ALA A 75 -0.47 -17.31 9.70
C ALA A 75 0.33 -16.01 9.68
N LEU A 76 0.15 -15.18 8.64
CA LEU A 76 0.86 -13.90 8.48
C LEU A 76 0.61 -12.94 9.64
N SER A 77 -0.63 -12.85 10.11
CA SER A 77 -1.05 -11.94 11.19
C SER A 77 -0.44 -12.25 12.56
N GLN A 78 0.18 -13.42 12.73
CA GLN A 78 0.86 -13.83 13.96
C GLN A 78 2.36 -13.50 13.96
N LEU A 79 2.91 -13.03 12.85
CA LEU A 79 4.32 -12.72 12.73
C LEU A 79 4.65 -11.39 13.41
N ASP A 80 5.83 -11.36 14.03
CA ASP A 80 6.42 -10.13 14.56
C ASP A 80 7.11 -9.37 13.41
N ALA A 81 6.54 -8.23 13.05
CA ALA A 81 7.04 -7.30 12.03
C ALA A 81 7.75 -6.07 12.65
N GLY A 82 7.96 -6.04 13.96
CA GLY A 82 8.58 -4.92 14.65
C GLY A 82 9.95 -5.22 15.25
N GLY A 83 10.16 -6.45 15.72
CA GLY A 83 11.36 -6.85 16.46
C GLY A 83 12.66 -6.72 15.67
N TRP A 84 12.63 -6.85 14.35
CA TRP A 84 13.80 -6.64 13.47
C TRP A 84 14.31 -5.20 13.51
N HIS A 85 13.43 -4.24 13.72
CA HIS A 85 13.78 -2.82 13.79
C HIS A 85 14.40 -2.47 15.15
N SER A 86 13.70 -2.82 16.24
CA SER A 86 14.21 -2.61 17.59
C SER A 86 13.34 -3.33 18.64
N ARG A 87 13.92 -3.55 19.84
CA ARG A 87 13.19 -4.16 20.98
C ARG A 87 11.93 -3.40 21.37
N ARG A 88 11.87 -2.08 21.13
CA ARG A 88 10.71 -1.25 21.42
C ARG A 88 9.46 -1.70 20.65
N TYR A 89 9.64 -2.26 19.47
CA TYR A 89 8.56 -2.68 18.59
C TYR A 89 8.41 -4.20 18.51
N ALA A 90 9.11 -4.95 19.37
CA ALA A 90 8.97 -6.41 19.38
C ALA A 90 7.52 -6.79 19.66
N GLY A 91 6.98 -7.73 18.86
CA GLY A 91 5.58 -8.14 18.90
C GLY A 91 4.61 -7.27 18.11
N GLU A 92 5.06 -6.21 17.41
CA GLU A 92 4.20 -5.48 16.47
C GLU A 92 3.84 -6.41 15.30
N PRO A 93 2.55 -6.68 15.05
CA PRO A 93 2.16 -7.64 14.01
C PRO A 93 2.26 -7.05 12.60
N LEU A 94 2.27 -7.90 11.57
CA LEU A 94 1.98 -7.47 10.22
C LEU A 94 0.61 -6.79 10.18
N ALA A 95 0.52 -5.63 9.49
CA ALA A 95 -0.72 -4.89 9.38
C ALA A 95 -1.54 -5.37 8.17
N SER A 96 -2.86 -5.48 8.34
CA SER A 96 -3.77 -5.60 7.20
C SER A 96 -4.01 -4.23 6.56
N LEU A 97 -4.29 -4.22 5.24
CA LEU A 97 -4.69 -2.99 4.56
C LEU A 97 -5.98 -2.41 5.16
N GLU A 98 -6.90 -3.25 5.59
CA GLU A 98 -8.11 -2.80 6.29
C GLU A 98 -7.78 -2.04 7.58
N GLY A 99 -6.85 -2.55 8.40
CA GLY A 99 -6.43 -1.90 9.62
C GLY A 99 -5.85 -0.50 9.37
N LEU A 100 -5.03 -0.37 8.32
CA LEU A 100 -4.49 0.94 7.92
C LEU A 100 -5.57 1.88 7.37
N ILE A 101 -6.47 1.41 6.51
CA ILE A 101 -7.57 2.23 5.97
C ILE A 101 -8.43 2.77 7.11
N ARG A 102 -8.81 1.92 8.07
CA ARG A 102 -9.57 2.34 9.26
C ARG A 102 -8.83 3.40 10.09
N PHE A 103 -7.51 3.22 10.28
CA PHE A 103 -6.68 4.22 10.95
C PHE A 103 -6.68 5.55 10.20
N CYS A 104 -6.50 5.54 8.88
CA CYS A 104 -6.49 6.76 8.06
C CYS A 104 -7.84 7.48 8.11
N LEU A 105 -8.95 6.78 7.95
CA LEU A 105 -10.29 7.36 8.01
C LEU A 105 -10.57 7.99 9.38
N ALA A 106 -10.28 7.27 10.46
CA ALA A 106 -10.54 7.76 11.82
C ALA A 106 -9.73 9.03 12.18
N ASN A 107 -8.57 9.22 11.54
CA ASN A 107 -7.66 10.33 11.82
C ASN A 107 -7.58 11.37 10.69
N ARG A 108 -8.42 11.25 9.66
CA ARG A 108 -8.47 12.15 8.49
C ARG A 108 -7.13 12.25 7.77
N HIS A 109 -6.47 11.11 7.55
CA HIS A 109 -5.24 11.00 6.77
C HIS A 109 -5.53 10.51 5.36
N ALA A 110 -4.91 11.11 4.36
CA ALA A 110 -4.90 10.60 3.00
C ALA A 110 -3.97 9.38 2.89
N LEU A 111 -4.22 8.53 1.89
CA LEU A 111 -3.47 7.28 1.72
C LEU A 111 -3.08 7.07 0.25
N ASN A 112 -1.79 6.79 0.03
CA ASN A 112 -1.26 6.18 -1.18
C ASN A 112 -1.05 4.69 -0.92
N ILE A 113 -1.65 3.84 -1.74
CA ILE A 113 -1.49 2.38 -1.67
C ILE A 113 -0.66 1.96 -2.88
N GLU A 114 0.63 1.65 -2.65
CA GLU A 114 1.42 0.99 -3.68
C GLU A 114 1.00 -0.49 -3.78
N ILE A 115 0.55 -0.89 -4.96
CA ILE A 115 0.19 -2.28 -5.23
C ILE A 115 1.48 -3.05 -5.55
N LYS A 116 1.87 -3.95 -4.63
CA LYS A 116 3.09 -4.78 -4.68
C LYS A 116 2.72 -6.25 -4.92
N PRO A 117 2.43 -6.67 -6.16
CA PRO A 117 2.02 -8.04 -6.42
C PRO A 117 3.16 -9.04 -6.15
N THR A 118 2.80 -10.24 -5.73
CA THR A 118 3.66 -11.40 -5.90
C THR A 118 3.76 -11.69 -7.41
N PRO A 119 4.94 -12.00 -7.97
CA PRO A 119 5.09 -12.27 -9.40
C PRO A 119 4.05 -13.27 -9.93
N GLY A 120 3.40 -12.93 -11.04
CA GLY A 120 2.33 -13.72 -11.65
C GLY A 120 0.92 -13.43 -11.10
N THR A 121 0.78 -12.56 -10.12
CA THR A 121 -0.53 -12.19 -9.53
C THR A 121 -0.91 -10.74 -9.76
N GLU A 122 -0.22 -10.03 -10.65
CA GLU A 122 -0.26 -8.57 -10.80
C GLU A 122 -1.70 -8.07 -10.96
N ARG A 123 -2.40 -8.56 -11.98
CA ARG A 123 -3.76 -8.11 -12.30
C ARG A 123 -4.74 -8.39 -11.17
N ARG A 124 -4.66 -9.61 -10.59
CA ARG A 124 -5.51 -10.01 -9.46
C ARG A 124 -5.24 -9.15 -8.21
N THR A 125 -3.96 -8.86 -7.93
CA THR A 125 -3.60 -8.02 -6.78
C THR A 125 -4.18 -6.62 -6.95
N GLY A 126 -4.07 -6.04 -8.14
CA GLY A 126 -4.65 -4.74 -8.45
C GLY A 126 -6.16 -4.71 -8.27
N GLU A 127 -6.86 -5.70 -8.81
CA GLU A 127 -8.32 -5.84 -8.69
C GLU A 127 -8.76 -5.95 -7.21
N VAL A 128 -8.15 -6.84 -6.46
CA VAL A 128 -8.54 -7.09 -5.06
C VAL A 128 -8.24 -5.88 -4.18
N VAL A 129 -7.06 -5.27 -4.31
CA VAL A 129 -6.68 -4.07 -3.55
C VAL A 129 -7.62 -2.91 -3.86
N ALA A 130 -7.93 -2.65 -5.14
CA ALA A 130 -8.82 -1.57 -5.53
C ALA A 130 -10.24 -1.76 -5.00
N ASN A 131 -10.81 -2.98 -5.11
CA ASN A 131 -12.13 -3.30 -4.58
C ASN A 131 -12.16 -3.19 -3.05
N HIS A 132 -11.11 -3.66 -2.37
CA HIS A 132 -11.00 -3.58 -0.92
C HIS A 132 -10.94 -2.11 -0.45
N ALA A 133 -10.12 -1.31 -1.10
CA ALA A 133 -9.99 0.11 -0.81
C ALA A 133 -11.31 0.87 -1.04
N ALA A 134 -11.96 0.69 -2.19
CA ALA A 134 -13.23 1.34 -2.51
C ALA A 134 -14.35 0.97 -1.53
N ARG A 135 -14.43 -0.31 -1.14
CA ARG A 135 -15.43 -0.80 -0.19
C ARG A 135 -15.28 -0.19 1.21
N LEU A 136 -14.06 0.03 1.65
CA LEU A 136 -13.78 0.51 3.00
C LEU A 136 -13.71 2.04 3.08
N TRP A 137 -13.31 2.73 2.01
CA TRP A 137 -13.17 4.19 2.00
C TRP A 137 -14.52 4.86 1.76
N THR A 138 -15.32 4.97 2.81
CA THR A 138 -16.72 5.42 2.74
C THR A 138 -16.92 6.91 3.01
N ASP A 139 -15.88 7.61 3.51
CA ASP A 139 -15.98 9.05 3.78
C ASP A 139 -15.71 9.88 2.53
N ALA A 140 -16.78 10.34 1.87
CA ALA A 140 -16.69 11.17 0.68
C ALA A 140 -16.11 12.59 0.93
N THR A 141 -15.91 12.98 2.19
CA THR A 141 -15.28 14.26 2.54
C THR A 141 -13.74 14.19 2.52
N GLN A 142 -13.18 12.99 2.44
CA GLN A 142 -11.76 12.76 2.30
C GLN A 142 -11.40 12.40 0.86
N PRO A 143 -10.23 12.82 0.35
CA PRO A 143 -9.76 12.36 -0.96
C PRO A 143 -9.75 10.83 -1.01
N PRO A 144 -10.18 10.20 -2.11
CA PRO A 144 -10.13 8.74 -2.24
C PRO A 144 -8.68 8.23 -2.16
N PRO A 145 -8.45 6.96 -1.81
CA PRO A 145 -7.09 6.43 -1.78
C PRO A 145 -6.46 6.49 -3.18
N PHE A 146 -5.21 6.91 -3.24
CA PHE A 146 -4.42 6.97 -4.46
C PHE A 146 -3.71 5.62 -4.66
N LEU A 147 -3.90 4.98 -5.80
CA LEU A 147 -3.32 3.67 -6.10
C LEU A 147 -2.09 3.84 -6.98
N THR A 148 -0.95 3.30 -6.57
CA THR A 148 0.28 3.34 -7.36
C THR A 148 0.86 1.94 -7.58
N SER A 149 1.65 1.75 -8.63
CA SER A 149 2.42 0.52 -8.84
C SER A 149 3.51 0.71 -9.89
N PHE A 150 4.62 -0.03 -9.74
CA PHE A 150 5.60 -0.27 -10.79
C PHE A 150 5.12 -1.29 -11.83
N ALA A 151 4.09 -2.09 -11.51
CA ALA A 151 3.55 -3.12 -12.39
C ALA A 151 2.32 -2.57 -13.16
N PRO A 152 2.43 -2.28 -14.48
CA PRO A 152 1.30 -1.82 -15.27
C PRO A 152 0.09 -2.76 -15.23
N ASP A 153 0.31 -4.07 -15.14
CA ASP A 153 -0.77 -5.05 -15.07
C ASP A 153 -1.55 -4.98 -13.74
N ALA A 154 -0.90 -4.61 -12.64
CA ALA A 154 -1.60 -4.33 -11.39
C ALA A 154 -2.51 -3.11 -11.52
N LEU A 155 -2.04 -2.04 -12.17
CA LEU A 155 -2.86 -0.86 -12.46
C LEU A 155 -4.00 -1.16 -13.44
N ARG A 156 -3.81 -2.08 -14.42
CA ARG A 156 -4.90 -2.56 -15.30
C ARG A 156 -5.98 -3.29 -14.50
N GLY A 157 -5.58 -4.13 -13.54
CA GLY A 157 -6.52 -4.80 -12.63
C GLY A 157 -7.31 -3.78 -11.80
N ALA A 158 -6.61 -2.80 -11.21
CA ALA A 158 -7.24 -1.74 -10.44
C ALA A 158 -8.19 -0.87 -11.28
N LEU A 159 -7.80 -0.49 -12.51
CA LEU A 159 -8.64 0.26 -13.45
C LEU A 159 -9.92 -0.51 -13.81
N ALA A 160 -9.79 -1.79 -14.10
CA ALA A 160 -10.94 -2.64 -14.48
C ALA A 160 -11.93 -2.80 -13.32
N ALA A 161 -11.43 -2.94 -12.09
CA ALA A 161 -12.25 -3.14 -10.90
C ALA A 161 -12.88 -1.84 -10.37
N GLN A 162 -12.11 -0.76 -10.32
CA GLN A 162 -12.52 0.53 -9.74
C GLN A 162 -11.99 1.69 -10.60
N PRO A 163 -12.64 1.98 -11.74
CA PRO A 163 -12.19 3.02 -12.67
C PRO A 163 -12.17 4.43 -12.04
N GLY A 164 -12.98 4.69 -11.03
CA GLY A 164 -13.07 5.96 -10.32
C GLY A 164 -11.93 6.24 -9.34
N LEU A 165 -11.15 5.24 -8.91
CA LEU A 165 -10.02 5.49 -8.03
C LEU A 165 -8.84 6.08 -8.82
N PRO A 166 -8.21 7.15 -8.32
CA PRO A 166 -7.03 7.74 -8.97
C PRO A 166 -5.84 6.78 -8.94
N ARG A 167 -5.08 6.77 -10.03
CA ARG A 167 -3.93 5.87 -10.21
C ARG A 167 -2.69 6.65 -10.61
N GLY A 168 -1.51 6.15 -10.20
CA GLY A 168 -0.21 6.64 -10.59
C GLY A 168 0.72 5.51 -11.04
N LEU A 169 1.47 5.75 -12.11
CA LEU A 169 2.50 4.84 -12.58
C LEU A 169 3.83 5.18 -11.89
N LEU A 170 4.42 4.18 -11.21
CA LEU A 170 5.76 4.31 -10.63
C LEU A 170 6.79 3.84 -11.65
N LEU A 171 7.91 4.56 -11.75
CA LEU A 171 8.98 4.30 -12.70
C LEU A 171 10.36 4.43 -12.02
N ASP A 172 11.18 3.40 -12.10
CA ASP A 172 12.60 3.49 -11.71
C ASP A 172 13.43 4.25 -12.77
N THR A 173 13.00 4.20 -14.01
CA THR A 173 13.61 4.83 -15.17
C THR A 173 12.51 5.30 -16.12
N LEU A 174 12.83 6.12 -17.11
CA LEU A 174 11.87 6.55 -18.13
C LEU A 174 12.01 5.68 -19.42
N PRO A 175 11.38 4.48 -19.47
CA PRO A 175 11.45 3.62 -20.64
C PRO A 175 10.67 4.23 -21.79
N ALA A 176 11.05 3.90 -23.04
CA ALA A 176 10.29 4.33 -24.21
C ALA A 176 8.80 3.92 -24.07
N GLY A 177 7.88 4.85 -24.35
CA GLY A 177 6.43 4.58 -24.27
C GLY A 177 5.81 4.70 -22.87
N TRP A 178 6.55 5.11 -21.82
CA TRP A 178 6.01 5.29 -20.47
C TRP A 178 4.77 6.19 -20.43
N LEU A 179 4.78 7.28 -21.20
CA LEU A 179 3.66 8.22 -21.24
C LEU A 179 2.41 7.57 -21.85
N ALA A 180 2.56 6.84 -22.97
CA ALA A 180 1.45 6.10 -23.59
C ALA A 180 0.87 5.06 -22.63
N THR A 181 1.73 4.37 -21.87
CA THR A 181 1.32 3.43 -20.82
C THR A 181 0.53 4.13 -19.70
N ALA A 182 1.04 5.24 -19.19
CA ALA A 182 0.36 6.00 -18.14
C ALA A 182 -1.02 6.52 -18.59
N LEU A 183 -1.10 7.04 -19.82
CA LEU A 183 -2.35 7.51 -20.40
C LEU A 183 -3.37 6.36 -20.60
N ALA A 184 -2.93 5.22 -21.14
CA ALA A 184 -3.78 4.04 -21.34
C ALA A 184 -4.31 3.45 -20.02
N LEU A 185 -3.56 3.64 -18.91
CA LEU A 185 -3.97 3.24 -17.57
C LEU A 185 -4.83 4.30 -16.87
N GLY A 186 -5.09 5.46 -17.49
CA GLY A 186 -5.79 6.55 -16.86
C GLY A 186 -5.10 7.09 -15.61
N CYS A 187 -3.76 7.06 -15.61
CA CYS A 187 -2.98 7.58 -14.49
C CYS A 187 -3.09 9.11 -14.41
N VAL A 188 -3.26 9.63 -13.20
CA VAL A 188 -3.29 11.06 -12.91
C VAL A 188 -1.93 11.61 -12.49
N ALA A 189 -0.97 10.73 -12.24
CA ALA A 189 0.41 11.04 -11.90
C ALA A 189 1.38 9.96 -12.40
N VAL A 190 2.65 10.37 -12.55
CA VAL A 190 3.80 9.48 -12.73
C VAL A 190 4.82 9.85 -11.66
N VAL A 191 5.44 8.86 -11.03
CA VAL A 191 6.37 9.02 -9.89
C VAL A 191 7.65 8.25 -10.15
#